data_86b6f34d009774da0a0492c250cdaebe
#
_entry.id   86b6f34d009774da0a0492c250cdaebe
#
_cell.length_a   1.000
_cell.length_b   1.000
_cell.length_c   1.000
_cell.angle_alpha   90.00
_cell.angle_beta   90.00
_cell.angle_gamma   90.00
#
_symmetry.space_group_name_H-M   'P 1'
#
loop_
_entity.id
_entity.type
_entity.pdbx_description
1 polymer ?
#
loop_
_entity_poly.entity_id
_entity_poly.type
_entity_poly.pdbx_seq_one_letter_code
_entity_poly.pdbx_strand_id
1 'polypeptide(L)'
;DRSVSRGLGDVYKRQESYSYWTFGDVFEEFGVPFTPFHGGFGLVANGCIPKPTFWTFAFFKKLKEKKGICVYKDETCVVMKYEDGSYRGIAWNATRNRSGKDLCLNLTIPTTQAASTDAYLFLTQTVDEENCNPLKVWHDLGEPANTTKDQIDLLKQTARPQIHTERMVPVSMPESHISIELNIKENGVVYFSLEPKPLHPDRGYSYELVMQYEKR
;
A
#
# COMPACT_ATOMS: atom_id res chain seq x y z
N ASP A 1 -19.74 7.63 12.53
CA ASP A 1 -20.29 6.86 13.64
C ASP A 1 -19.30 5.84 14.18
N ARG A 2 -18.16 6.36 14.60
CA ARG A 2 -17.00 5.56 15.05
C ARG A 2 -17.15 5.01 16.45
N SER A 3 -18.09 5.52 17.21
CA SER A 3 -18.38 5.09 18.59
C SER A 3 -19.17 3.78 18.64
N VAL A 4 -20.01 3.52 17.64
CA VAL A 4 -20.82 2.31 17.56
C VAL A 4 -19.95 1.06 17.36
N SER A 5 -18.87 1.17 16.58
CA SER A 5 -17.96 0.03 16.36
C SER A 5 -17.23 -0.44 17.62
N ARG A 6 -17.15 0.40 18.66
CA ARG A 6 -16.47 0.03 19.92
C ARG A 6 -17.39 -0.54 20.99
N GLY A 7 -18.67 -0.13 21.01
CA GLY A 7 -19.64 -0.68 21.94
C GLY A 7 -20.03 -2.13 21.67
N LEU A 8 -19.74 -2.62 20.47
CA LEU A 8 -20.04 -3.97 20.00
C LEU A 8 -18.80 -4.87 19.91
N GLY A 9 -17.74 -4.58 20.68
CA GLY A 9 -16.45 -5.26 20.59
C GLY A 9 -16.50 -6.79 20.63
N ASP A 10 -17.45 -7.37 21.35
CA ASP A 10 -17.64 -8.83 21.42
C ASP A 10 -18.32 -9.40 20.18
N VAL A 11 -19.17 -8.64 19.51
CA VAL A 11 -19.82 -9.06 18.27
C VAL A 11 -18.83 -9.08 17.13
N TYR A 12 -17.90 -8.13 17.08
CA TYR A 12 -16.91 -8.02 15.98
C TYR A 12 -15.77 -9.05 16.06
N LYS A 13 -15.52 -9.67 17.18
CA LYS A 13 -14.50 -10.74 17.29
C LYS A 13 -14.82 -11.98 16.45
N ARG A 14 -16.07 -12.14 16.01
CA ARG A 14 -16.54 -13.24 15.16
C ARG A 14 -16.97 -12.78 13.77
N GLN A 15 -16.61 -11.56 13.38
CA GLN A 15 -17.00 -11.02 12.09
C GLN A 15 -16.21 -11.71 10.96
N GLU A 16 -16.91 -12.39 10.08
CA GLU A 16 -16.33 -13.11 8.93
C GLU A 16 -16.20 -12.23 7.69
N SER A 17 -17.00 -11.16 7.60
CA SER A 17 -17.02 -10.25 6.47
C SER A 17 -17.29 -8.81 6.90
N TYR A 18 -16.84 -7.88 6.07
CA TYR A 18 -17.07 -6.44 6.22
C TYR A 18 -17.48 -5.86 4.88
N SER A 19 -18.55 -5.10 4.86
CA SER A 19 -19.06 -4.39 3.68
C SER A 19 -18.95 -2.89 3.90
N TYR A 20 -18.30 -2.19 3.00
CA TYR A 20 -18.17 -0.73 3.06
C TYR A 20 -19.26 -0.08 2.22
N TRP A 21 -19.95 0.90 2.78
CA TRP A 21 -20.92 1.72 2.08
C TRP A 21 -20.27 3.06 1.71
N THR A 22 -20.03 3.38 0.46
CA THR A 22 -20.41 2.73 -0.79
C THR A 22 -19.22 2.72 -1.73
N PHE A 23 -19.32 2.06 -2.92
CA PHE A 23 -18.21 2.00 -3.86
C PHE A 23 -17.95 3.35 -4.55
N GLY A 24 -18.99 4.01 -5.07
CA GLY A 24 -18.88 5.28 -5.81
C GLY A 24 -19.67 6.41 -5.17
N ASP A 25 -19.26 7.65 -5.42
CA ASP A 25 -19.92 8.87 -4.95
C ASP A 25 -21.19 9.25 -5.73
N VAL A 26 -21.77 8.29 -6.44
CA VAL A 26 -22.99 8.53 -7.25
C VAL A 26 -24.29 8.38 -6.48
N PHE A 27 -24.20 7.94 -5.22
CA PHE A 27 -25.38 7.79 -4.37
C PHE A 27 -25.55 9.02 -3.48
N GLU A 28 -26.56 9.81 -3.79
CA GLU A 28 -26.91 11.05 -3.10
C GLU A 28 -28.42 11.11 -2.87
N GLU A 29 -28.82 11.42 -1.64
CA GLU A 29 -30.24 11.56 -1.31
C GLU A 29 -30.87 12.83 -1.88
N PHE A 30 -30.07 13.87 -2.14
CA PHE A 30 -30.52 15.19 -2.60
C PHE A 30 -30.04 15.57 -4.00
N GLY A 31 -29.65 14.59 -4.79
CA GLY A 31 -29.11 14.78 -6.13
C GLY A 31 -27.62 14.40 -6.22
N VAL A 32 -27.11 14.31 -7.44
CA VAL A 32 -25.72 13.97 -7.72
C VAL A 32 -24.92 15.23 -7.98
N PRO A 33 -23.98 15.63 -7.09
CA PRO A 33 -23.09 16.72 -7.36
C PRO A 33 -22.20 16.45 -8.58
N PHE A 34 -21.92 17.49 -9.36
CA PHE A 34 -21.10 17.37 -10.56
C PHE A 34 -19.60 17.42 -10.28
N THR A 35 -19.20 17.96 -9.11
CA THR A 35 -17.79 18.09 -8.73
C THR A 35 -17.15 16.72 -8.45
N PRO A 36 -15.86 16.54 -8.75
CA PRO A 36 -15.16 15.31 -8.42
C PRO A 36 -15.21 14.99 -6.93
N PHE A 37 -15.01 16.00 -6.08
CA PHE A 37 -14.98 15.85 -4.62
C PHE A 37 -16.03 16.75 -3.97
N HIS A 38 -17.03 16.14 -3.35
CA HIS A 38 -18.14 16.83 -2.69
C HIS A 38 -18.47 16.27 -1.30
N GLY A 39 -17.54 15.49 -0.72
CA GLY A 39 -17.72 14.89 0.60
C GLY A 39 -18.51 13.57 0.62
N GLY A 40 -18.76 12.96 -0.53
CA GLY A 40 -19.47 11.68 -0.64
C GLY A 40 -18.74 10.52 0.06
N PHE A 41 -19.50 9.46 0.38
CA PHE A 41 -19.02 8.31 1.15
C PHE A 41 -18.26 7.27 0.31
N GLY A 42 -18.28 7.39 -1.02
CA GLY A 42 -17.70 6.41 -1.92
C GLY A 42 -16.20 6.22 -1.77
N LEU A 43 -15.72 5.04 -2.16
CA LEU A 43 -14.30 4.76 -2.33
C LEU A 43 -13.73 5.41 -3.60
N VAL A 44 -14.61 5.70 -4.56
CA VAL A 44 -14.28 6.28 -5.86
C VAL A 44 -15.11 7.53 -6.07
N ALA A 45 -14.44 8.65 -6.33
CA ALA A 45 -15.07 9.93 -6.63
C ALA A 45 -15.57 10.01 -8.08
N ASN A 46 -16.36 11.05 -8.37
CA ASN A 46 -16.83 11.33 -9.73
C ASN A 46 -15.65 11.39 -10.72
N GLY A 47 -15.86 10.92 -11.95
CA GLY A 47 -14.77 10.76 -12.92
C GLY A 47 -13.95 9.48 -12.73
N CYS A 48 -14.39 8.54 -11.87
CA CYS A 48 -13.70 7.30 -11.54
C CYS A 48 -12.30 7.55 -10.94
N ILE A 49 -12.20 8.48 -9.98
CA ILE A 49 -10.97 8.82 -9.27
C ILE A 49 -10.93 8.04 -7.95
N PRO A 50 -10.00 7.09 -7.75
CA PRO A 50 -9.86 6.38 -6.48
C PRO A 50 -9.50 7.35 -5.35
N LYS A 51 -10.20 7.24 -4.22
CA LYS A 51 -9.86 7.98 -3.01
C LYS A 51 -8.80 7.24 -2.18
N PRO A 52 -8.10 7.88 -1.25
CA PRO A 52 -7.12 7.22 -0.38
C PRO A 52 -7.66 5.94 0.30
N THR A 53 -8.90 5.97 0.77
CA THR A 53 -9.56 4.80 1.41
C THR A 53 -9.66 3.58 0.48
N PHE A 54 -9.84 3.77 -0.83
CA PHE A 54 -9.84 2.68 -1.81
C PHE A 54 -8.57 1.82 -1.70
N TRP A 55 -7.43 2.48 -1.55
CA TRP A 55 -6.14 1.80 -1.51
C TRP A 55 -5.92 1.00 -0.23
N THR A 56 -6.50 1.42 0.88
CA THR A 56 -6.50 0.62 2.11
C THR A 56 -7.12 -0.75 1.86
N PHE A 57 -8.30 -0.81 1.21
CA PHE A 57 -8.92 -2.08 0.82
C PHE A 57 -8.09 -2.86 -0.19
N ALA A 58 -7.52 -2.18 -1.19
CA ALA A 58 -6.67 -2.79 -2.19
C ALA A 58 -5.40 -3.42 -1.56
N PHE A 59 -4.81 -2.78 -0.55
CA PHE A 59 -3.66 -3.32 0.18
C PHE A 59 -4.01 -4.58 0.97
N PHE A 60 -5.14 -4.58 1.68
CA PHE A 60 -5.61 -5.79 2.37
C PHE A 60 -5.92 -6.93 1.41
N LYS A 61 -6.43 -6.63 0.21
CA LYS A 61 -6.61 -7.63 -0.84
C LYS A 61 -5.27 -8.25 -1.26
N LYS A 62 -4.20 -7.45 -1.42
CA LYS A 62 -2.86 -7.94 -1.77
C LYS A 62 -2.31 -8.95 -0.75
N LEU A 63 -2.64 -8.82 0.54
CA LEU A 63 -2.24 -9.79 1.56
C LEU A 63 -2.91 -11.15 1.36
N LYS A 64 -4.08 -11.20 0.71
CA LYS A 64 -4.86 -12.42 0.50
C LYS A 64 -4.67 -13.06 -0.88
N GLU A 65 -3.87 -12.46 -1.77
CA GLU A 65 -3.64 -12.98 -3.13
C GLU A 65 -2.94 -14.33 -3.16
N LYS A 66 -2.14 -14.61 -2.14
CA LYS A 66 -1.44 -15.88 -1.95
C LYS A 66 -1.77 -16.44 -0.57
N LYS A 67 -1.69 -17.76 -0.42
CA LYS A 67 -1.77 -18.40 0.89
C LYS A 67 -0.55 -18.04 1.71
N GLY A 68 -0.77 -17.43 2.86
CA GLY A 68 0.29 -17.01 3.79
C GLY A 68 -0.17 -17.16 5.23
N ILE A 69 0.77 -17.04 6.15
CA ILE A 69 0.55 -17.04 7.60
C ILE A 69 0.81 -15.65 8.17
N CYS A 70 -0.02 -15.21 9.11
CA CYS A 70 0.23 -13.97 9.84
C CYS A 70 1.34 -14.23 10.86
N VAL A 71 2.48 -13.55 10.69
CA VAL A 71 3.66 -13.70 11.55
C VAL A 71 3.79 -12.56 12.57
N TYR A 72 3.14 -11.43 12.29
CA TYR A 72 3.07 -10.30 13.21
C TYR A 72 1.75 -9.54 13.04
N LYS A 73 1.18 -9.09 14.16
CA LYS A 73 0.01 -8.23 14.17
C LYS A 73 -0.05 -7.45 15.49
N ASP A 74 -0.22 -6.13 15.38
CA ASP A 74 -0.53 -5.24 16.49
C ASP A 74 -1.58 -4.19 16.12
N GLU A 75 -1.64 -3.06 16.85
CA GLU A 75 -2.56 -1.96 16.58
C GLU A 75 -2.17 -1.10 15.38
N THR A 76 -0.94 -1.21 14.88
CA THR A 76 -0.34 -0.35 13.85
C THR A 76 0.17 -1.10 12.62
N CYS A 77 0.29 -2.42 12.70
CA CYS A 77 0.90 -3.21 11.63
C CYS A 77 0.36 -4.63 11.57
N VAL A 78 0.35 -5.20 10.37
CA VAL A 78 0.17 -6.63 10.13
C VAL A 78 1.18 -7.11 9.10
N VAL A 79 1.82 -8.25 9.37
CA VAL A 79 2.82 -8.86 8.48
C VAL A 79 2.45 -10.30 8.19
N MET A 80 2.44 -10.65 6.91
CA MET A 80 2.21 -12.00 6.39
C MET A 80 3.50 -12.57 5.83
N LYS A 81 3.76 -13.85 6.08
CA LYS A 81 4.83 -14.64 5.44
C LYS A 81 4.23 -15.62 4.47
N TYR A 82 4.84 -15.80 3.30
CA TYR A 82 4.38 -16.69 2.24
C TYR A 82 5.36 -17.86 2.03
N GLU A 83 4.88 -18.92 1.36
CA GLU A 83 5.66 -20.14 1.10
C GLU A 83 6.90 -19.89 0.23
N ASP A 84 6.85 -18.87 -0.65
CA ASP A 84 7.97 -18.45 -1.50
C ASP A 84 9.06 -17.66 -0.74
N GLY A 85 8.96 -17.56 0.58
CA GLY A 85 9.89 -16.80 1.42
C GLY A 85 9.67 -15.29 1.39
N SER A 86 8.67 -14.81 0.66
CA SER A 86 8.31 -13.39 0.65
C SER A 86 7.51 -12.99 1.88
N TYR A 87 7.55 -11.69 2.18
CA TYR A 87 6.74 -11.08 3.22
C TYR A 87 5.94 -9.92 2.61
N ARG A 88 4.73 -9.73 3.09
CA ARG A 88 3.91 -8.54 2.78
C ARG A 88 3.30 -8.03 4.06
N GLY A 89 3.21 -6.71 4.17
CA GLY A 89 2.59 -6.09 5.34
C GLY A 89 1.88 -4.81 4.99
N ILE A 90 1.07 -4.39 5.95
CA ILE A 90 0.42 -3.08 5.97
C ILE A 90 0.70 -2.48 7.33
N ALA A 91 1.15 -1.23 7.34
CA ALA A 91 1.33 -0.44 8.55
C ALA A 91 0.53 0.86 8.43
N TRP A 92 0.01 1.35 9.55
CA TRP A 92 -0.83 2.54 9.56
C TRP A 92 -0.64 3.35 10.85
N ASN A 93 -0.85 4.65 10.72
CA ASN A 93 -0.82 5.59 11.84
C ASN A 93 -2.20 6.23 11.99
N ALA A 94 -3.13 5.51 12.62
CA ALA A 94 -4.49 5.99 12.84
C ALA A 94 -4.56 6.79 14.14
N THR A 95 -4.60 8.11 14.05
CA THR A 95 -4.78 8.99 15.22
C THR A 95 -6.23 9.46 15.32
N ARG A 96 -6.77 9.50 16.54
CA ARG A 96 -8.12 10.03 16.79
C ARG A 96 -8.14 11.55 16.90
N ASN A 97 -7.12 12.07 17.54
CA ASN A 97 -6.90 13.49 17.69
C ASN A 97 -5.74 13.84 16.75
N ARG A 98 -5.93 14.78 15.86
CA ARG A 98 -4.86 15.26 14.98
C ARG A 98 -3.68 15.71 15.85
N SER A 99 -2.82 14.77 16.19
CA SER A 99 -1.68 15.02 17.07
C SER A 99 -0.46 15.53 16.30
N GLY A 100 -0.49 15.43 14.97
CA GLY A 100 0.62 15.79 14.08
C GLY A 100 1.86 14.93 14.26
N LYS A 101 1.74 13.77 14.93
CA LYS A 101 2.89 12.90 15.20
C LYS A 101 2.98 11.79 14.18
N ASP A 102 4.11 11.75 13.51
CA ASP A 102 4.51 10.63 12.66
C ASP A 102 4.83 9.40 13.52
N LEU A 103 4.55 8.21 12.97
CA LEU A 103 4.89 6.93 13.57
C LEU A 103 6.16 6.39 12.90
N CYS A 104 7.21 6.19 13.68
CA CYS A 104 8.39 5.44 13.24
C CYS A 104 8.23 3.99 13.68
N LEU A 105 8.11 3.07 12.72
CA LEU A 105 7.97 1.64 12.94
C LEU A 105 9.23 0.92 12.49
N ASN A 106 9.90 0.22 13.42
CA ASN A 106 11.07 -0.59 13.13
C ASN A 106 10.68 -2.07 13.12
N LEU A 107 10.87 -2.75 12.01
CA LEU A 107 10.57 -4.16 11.82
C LEU A 107 11.87 -4.93 11.56
N THR A 108 12.08 -6.02 12.32
CA THR A 108 13.15 -6.98 12.06
C THR A 108 12.52 -8.25 11.48
N ILE A 109 12.77 -8.50 10.21
CA ILE A 109 12.20 -9.64 9.49
C ILE A 109 13.27 -10.73 9.38
N PRO A 110 13.06 -11.91 10.00
CA PRO A 110 13.98 -13.03 9.86
C PRO A 110 13.99 -13.54 8.42
N THR A 111 15.18 -13.75 7.88
CA THR A 111 15.36 -14.26 6.52
C THR A 111 15.88 -15.69 6.58
N THR A 112 15.30 -16.56 5.77
CA THR A 112 15.86 -17.90 5.56
C THR A 112 16.94 -17.81 4.50
N GLN A 113 18.16 -18.24 4.83
CA GLN A 113 19.19 -18.47 3.82
C GLN A 113 18.79 -19.64 2.93
N ALA A 114 17.99 -19.38 1.90
CA ALA A 114 17.93 -20.30 0.78
C ALA A 114 19.23 -20.13 -0.01
N ALA A 115 19.85 -21.22 -0.44
CA ALA A 115 21.15 -21.23 -1.12
C ALA A 115 21.24 -20.38 -2.39
N SER A 116 20.15 -19.76 -2.82
CA SER A 116 20.05 -18.89 -3.99
C SER A 116 19.54 -17.47 -3.71
N THR A 117 19.25 -17.14 -2.42
CA THR A 117 18.67 -15.83 -2.05
C THR A 117 19.69 -15.00 -1.30
N ASP A 118 20.35 -14.11 -2.01
CA ASP A 118 21.39 -13.25 -1.44
C ASP A 118 20.91 -11.80 -1.25
N ALA A 119 19.73 -11.48 -1.76
CA ALA A 119 19.13 -10.15 -1.65
C ALA A 119 17.59 -10.23 -1.67
N TYR A 120 16.97 -9.14 -1.25
CA TYR A 120 15.53 -8.94 -1.28
C TYR A 120 15.18 -7.65 -2.00
N LEU A 121 14.11 -7.66 -2.78
CA LEU A 121 13.47 -6.45 -3.26
C LEU A 121 12.48 -6.00 -2.18
N PHE A 122 12.76 -4.87 -1.58
CA PHE A 122 11.83 -4.16 -0.72
C PHE A 122 11.04 -3.17 -1.57
N LEU A 123 9.72 -3.17 -1.42
CA LEU A 123 8.80 -2.26 -2.12
C LEU A 123 7.84 -1.67 -1.10
N THR A 124 7.62 -0.36 -1.17
CA THR A 124 6.57 0.33 -0.42
C THR A 124 5.61 1.06 -1.34
N GLN A 125 4.36 1.16 -0.89
CA GLN A 125 3.30 1.98 -1.48
C GLN A 125 2.65 2.80 -0.37
N THR A 126 2.76 4.12 -0.47
CA THR A 126 2.32 5.05 0.58
C THR A 126 1.05 5.79 0.17
N VAL A 127 0.15 5.92 1.11
CA VAL A 127 -1.07 6.73 1.05
C VAL A 127 -1.11 7.60 2.29
N ASP A 128 -0.99 8.90 2.13
CA ASP A 128 -1.02 9.89 3.19
C ASP A 128 -1.54 11.25 2.69
N GLU A 129 -1.38 12.30 3.46
CA GLU A 129 -1.86 13.65 3.10
C GLU A 129 -1.17 14.20 1.83
N GLU A 130 0.09 13.83 1.59
CA GLU A 130 0.88 14.33 0.44
C GLU A 130 0.89 13.33 -0.72
N ASN A 131 0.81 12.03 -0.41
CA ASN A 131 0.91 10.95 -1.40
C ASN A 131 -0.44 10.29 -1.64
N CYS A 132 -0.78 10.06 -2.91
CA CYS A 132 -2.05 9.45 -3.29
C CYS A 132 -3.27 10.29 -2.85
N ASN A 133 -3.12 11.63 -2.85
CA ASN A 133 -4.15 12.57 -2.44
C ASN A 133 -4.66 13.43 -3.61
N PRO A 134 -5.59 12.91 -4.43
CA PRO A 134 -6.14 13.67 -5.54
C PRO A 134 -6.98 14.88 -5.09
N LEU A 135 -7.51 14.87 -3.86
CA LEU A 135 -8.26 15.99 -3.31
C LEU A 135 -7.36 17.22 -3.16
N LYS A 136 -6.13 17.04 -2.65
CA LYS A 136 -5.16 18.15 -2.56
C LYS A 136 -4.90 18.77 -3.94
N VAL A 137 -4.68 17.93 -4.94
CA VAL A 137 -4.43 18.43 -6.31
C VAL A 137 -5.66 19.14 -6.88
N TRP A 138 -6.87 18.68 -6.58
CA TRP A 138 -8.09 19.36 -6.99
C TRP A 138 -8.23 20.74 -6.34
N HIS A 139 -7.85 20.89 -5.05
CA HIS A 139 -7.76 22.21 -4.40
C HIS A 139 -6.71 23.11 -5.08
N ASP A 140 -5.54 22.57 -5.41
CA ASP A 140 -4.47 23.30 -6.10
C ASP A 140 -4.90 23.76 -7.52
N LEU A 141 -5.83 23.03 -8.16
CA LEU A 141 -6.45 23.41 -9.44
C LEU A 141 -7.54 24.51 -9.31
N GLY A 142 -7.84 24.97 -8.10
CA GLY A 142 -8.89 25.96 -7.83
C GLY A 142 -10.28 25.38 -7.74
N GLU A 143 -10.39 24.11 -7.38
CA GLU A 143 -11.67 23.41 -7.12
C GLU A 143 -12.68 23.46 -8.28
N PRO A 144 -12.30 23.15 -9.52
CA PRO A 144 -13.20 23.28 -10.65
C PRO A 144 -14.42 22.36 -10.51
N ALA A 145 -15.61 22.94 -10.58
CA ALA A 145 -16.86 22.18 -10.56
C ALA A 145 -16.99 21.31 -11.82
N ASN A 146 -16.60 21.85 -12.98
CA ASN A 146 -16.58 21.16 -14.25
C ASN A 146 -15.13 20.92 -14.66
N THR A 147 -14.65 19.70 -14.43
CA THR A 147 -13.30 19.29 -14.78
C THR A 147 -13.17 18.91 -16.24
N THR A 148 -12.07 19.34 -16.87
CA THR A 148 -11.69 18.88 -18.21
C THR A 148 -11.19 17.43 -18.16
N LYS A 149 -11.07 16.80 -19.33
CA LYS A 149 -10.51 15.45 -19.43
C LYS A 149 -9.08 15.39 -18.89
N ASP A 150 -8.25 16.37 -19.22
CA ASP A 150 -6.85 16.44 -18.78
C ASP A 150 -6.75 16.60 -17.25
N GLN A 151 -7.65 17.39 -16.65
CA GLN A 151 -7.73 17.51 -15.19
C GLN A 151 -8.15 16.21 -14.53
N ILE A 152 -9.13 15.49 -15.09
CA ILE A 152 -9.52 14.17 -14.58
C ILE A 152 -8.37 13.17 -14.71
N ASP A 153 -7.64 13.16 -15.81
CA ASP A 153 -6.51 12.27 -16.02
C ASP A 153 -5.36 12.59 -15.04
N LEU A 154 -5.10 13.86 -14.77
CA LEU A 154 -4.16 14.30 -13.73
C LEU A 154 -4.58 13.80 -12.34
N LEU A 155 -5.85 14.00 -11.96
CA LEU A 155 -6.38 13.53 -10.68
C LEU A 155 -6.28 12.00 -10.53
N LYS A 156 -6.52 11.23 -11.60
CA LYS A 156 -6.33 9.78 -11.60
C LYS A 156 -4.87 9.35 -11.44
N GLN A 157 -3.94 10.09 -12.03
CA GLN A 157 -2.51 9.81 -11.86
C GLN A 157 -2.08 10.06 -10.42
N THR A 158 -2.48 11.17 -9.83
CA THR A 158 -2.16 11.53 -8.44
C THR A 158 -2.90 10.68 -7.40
N ALA A 159 -3.99 10.03 -7.80
CA ALA A 159 -4.73 9.07 -6.98
C ALA A 159 -4.05 7.70 -6.84
N ARG A 160 -2.86 7.50 -7.42
CA ARG A 160 -2.11 6.25 -7.30
C ARG A 160 -1.05 6.35 -6.21
N PRO A 161 -0.91 5.34 -5.35
CA PRO A 161 0.16 5.31 -4.37
C PRO A 161 1.53 5.37 -5.04
N GLN A 162 2.40 6.21 -4.53
CA GLN A 162 3.77 6.27 -4.98
C GLN A 162 4.48 4.97 -4.61
N ILE A 163 5.19 4.39 -5.58
CA ILE A 163 5.98 3.18 -5.39
C ILE A 163 7.42 3.60 -5.12
N HIS A 164 7.98 3.11 -4.02
CA HIS A 164 9.41 3.15 -3.75
C HIS A 164 9.96 1.74 -3.71
N THR A 165 11.15 1.52 -4.27
CA THR A 165 11.82 0.21 -4.29
C THR A 165 13.26 0.34 -3.84
N GLU A 166 13.70 -0.64 -3.04
CA GLU A 166 15.07 -0.74 -2.55
C GLU A 166 15.54 -2.18 -2.61
N ARG A 167 16.83 -2.39 -2.89
CA ARG A 167 17.46 -3.69 -2.78
C ARG A 167 18.12 -3.81 -1.41
N MET A 168 17.67 -4.77 -0.64
CA MET A 168 18.17 -5.03 0.71
C MET A 168 18.97 -6.33 0.76
N VAL A 169 20.08 -6.31 1.48
CA VAL A 169 20.90 -7.48 1.76
C VAL A 169 20.74 -7.85 3.23
N PRO A 170 20.45 -9.12 3.56
CA PRO A 170 20.33 -9.54 4.95
C PRO A 170 21.61 -9.33 5.74
N VAL A 171 21.46 -8.93 6.99
CA VAL A 171 22.55 -8.96 7.98
C VAL A 171 22.67 -10.38 8.52
N SER A 172 23.88 -10.94 8.53
CA SER A 172 24.10 -12.38 8.79
C SER A 172 24.38 -12.75 10.24
N MET A 173 24.47 -11.80 11.17
CA MET A 173 24.86 -12.08 12.58
C MET A 173 23.94 -11.35 13.55
N PRO A 174 23.50 -11.97 14.65
CA PRO A 174 23.67 -13.40 15.03
C PRO A 174 22.76 -14.33 14.22
N GLU A 175 21.62 -13.83 13.70
CA GLU A 175 20.68 -14.54 12.83
C GLU A 175 20.43 -13.68 11.59
N SER A 176 20.24 -14.34 10.44
CA SER A 176 19.99 -13.63 9.19
C SER A 176 18.65 -12.89 9.26
N HIS A 177 18.69 -11.57 9.07
CA HIS A 177 17.51 -10.71 9.10
C HIS A 177 17.65 -9.47 8.22
N ILE A 178 16.53 -8.85 7.96
CA ILE A 178 16.44 -7.52 7.33
C ILE A 178 15.73 -6.58 8.31
N SER A 179 16.34 -5.42 8.54
CA SER A 179 15.74 -4.33 9.33
C SER A 179 15.08 -3.34 8.38
N ILE A 180 13.80 -3.05 8.61
CA ILE A 180 12.99 -2.12 7.85
C ILE A 180 12.56 -1.00 8.79
N GLU A 181 12.78 0.24 8.38
CA GLU A 181 12.27 1.44 9.04
C GLU A 181 11.17 2.05 8.18
N LEU A 182 9.98 2.23 8.76
CA LEU A 182 8.84 2.88 8.11
C LEU A 182 8.46 4.14 8.89
N ASN A 183 8.53 5.28 8.22
CA ASN A 183 8.02 6.55 8.74
C ASN A 183 6.63 6.81 8.17
N ILE A 184 5.60 6.71 9.02
CA ILE A 184 4.21 6.78 8.62
C ILE A 184 3.61 8.08 9.13
N LYS A 185 3.23 8.95 8.20
CA LYS A 185 2.55 10.21 8.52
C LYS A 185 1.25 9.99 9.29
N GLU A 186 0.81 11.00 10.01
CA GLU A 186 -0.51 10.97 10.66
C GLU A 186 -1.59 10.60 9.63
N ASN A 187 -2.47 9.65 10.00
CA ASN A 187 -3.50 9.06 9.14
C ASN A 187 -2.98 8.39 7.85
N GLY A 188 -1.68 8.17 7.75
CA GLY A 188 -1.06 7.45 6.64
C GLY A 188 -1.22 5.94 6.73
N VAL A 189 -1.14 5.30 5.57
CA VAL A 189 -1.11 3.84 5.40
C VAL A 189 0.00 3.48 4.42
N VAL A 190 0.83 2.52 4.80
CA VAL A 190 1.92 2.02 3.98
C VAL A 190 1.71 0.52 3.76
N TYR A 191 1.60 0.11 2.50
CA TYR A 191 1.79 -1.28 2.11
C TYR A 191 3.26 -1.50 1.82
N PHE A 192 3.80 -2.64 2.25
CA PHE A 192 5.16 -3.05 1.90
C PHE A 192 5.21 -4.52 1.51
N SER A 193 6.20 -4.86 0.68
CA SER A 193 6.56 -6.24 0.38
C SER A 193 8.07 -6.42 0.38
N LEU A 194 8.50 -7.60 0.79
CA LEU A 194 9.90 -8.03 0.80
C LEU A 194 9.96 -9.35 0.03
N GLU A 195 10.53 -9.32 -1.17
CA GLU A 195 10.59 -10.47 -2.06
C GLU A 195 12.03 -10.96 -2.23
N PRO A 196 12.32 -12.27 -2.02
CA PRO A 196 13.65 -12.82 -2.25
C PRO A 196 14.04 -12.69 -3.73
N LYS A 197 15.26 -12.28 -3.97
CA LYS A 197 15.84 -12.13 -5.31
C LYS A 197 17.26 -12.72 -5.34
N PRO A 198 17.71 -13.31 -6.46
CA PRO A 198 19.09 -13.75 -6.61
C PRO A 198 20.02 -12.53 -6.63
N LEU A 199 21.22 -12.69 -6.06
CA LEU A 199 22.25 -11.64 -6.08
C LEU A 199 22.76 -11.38 -7.52
N HIS A 200 22.87 -12.45 -8.28
CA HIS A 200 23.28 -12.44 -9.67
C HIS A 200 22.09 -12.87 -10.56
N PRO A 201 21.19 -11.93 -10.88
CA PRO A 201 20.06 -12.25 -11.73
C PRO A 201 20.53 -12.66 -13.13
N ASP A 202 19.84 -13.65 -13.68
CA ASP A 202 19.95 -13.91 -15.11
C ASP A 202 19.53 -12.66 -15.89
N ARG A 203 20.45 -12.08 -16.62
CA ARG A 203 20.21 -10.86 -17.40
C ARG A 203 19.45 -11.15 -18.69
N GLY A 204 19.09 -12.41 -18.96
CA GLY A 204 18.50 -12.82 -20.24
C GLY A 204 19.44 -12.63 -21.44
N TYR A 205 20.73 -12.44 -21.15
CA TYR A 205 21.77 -12.13 -22.13
C TYR A 205 23.07 -12.84 -21.74
N SER A 206 23.57 -13.68 -22.62
CA SER A 206 24.86 -14.33 -22.46
C SER A 206 25.84 -13.76 -23.47
N TYR A 207 26.80 -12.97 -22.97
CA TYR A 207 27.86 -12.41 -23.79
C TYR A 207 28.70 -13.52 -24.49
N GLU A 208 28.90 -14.63 -23.82
CA GLU A 208 29.64 -15.78 -24.34
C GLU A 208 28.96 -16.41 -25.57
N LEU A 209 27.62 -16.50 -25.54
CA LEU A 209 26.84 -17.00 -26.69
C LEU A 209 26.91 -16.04 -27.87
N VAL A 210 26.85 -14.73 -27.62
CA VAL A 210 26.96 -13.72 -28.69
C VAL A 210 28.33 -13.77 -29.34
N MET A 211 29.41 -13.87 -28.56
CA MET A 211 30.78 -13.93 -29.08
C MET A 211 31.11 -15.25 -29.83
N GLN A 212 30.34 -16.31 -29.59
CA GLN A 212 30.46 -17.56 -30.37
C GLN A 212 29.87 -17.42 -31.78
N TYR A 213 28.86 -16.57 -31.98
CA TYR A 213 28.25 -16.31 -33.28
C TYR A 213 29.15 -15.43 -34.18
N GLU A 214 29.97 -14.55 -33.62
CA GLU A 214 30.91 -13.70 -34.38
C GLU A 214 32.16 -14.44 -34.84
N LYS A 215 32.40 -15.64 -34.30
CA LYS A 215 33.58 -16.48 -34.70
C LYS A 215 33.26 -17.54 -35.75
N ARG A 216 32.03 -17.57 -36.30
CA ARG A 216 31.61 -18.41 -37.40
C ARG A 216 31.46 -17.60 -38.67
#